data_5c31cebf6561ab66156057b84a8bdc4e
#
_entry.id   5c31cebf6561ab66156057b84a8bdc4e
#
_cell.length_a   1.000
_cell.length_b   1.000
_cell.length_c   1.000
_cell.angle_alpha   90.00
_cell.angle_beta   90.00
_cell.angle_gamma   90.00
#
_symmetry.space_group_name_H-M   'P 1'
#
loop_
_entity.id
_entity.type
_entity.pdbx_description
1 polymer ?
#
loop_
_entity_poly.entity_id
_entity_poly.type
_entity_poly.pdbx_seq_one_letter_code
_entity_poly.pdbx_strand_id
1 'polypeptide(L)'
;MVAVVAMARNRVIGDGSGLIWHLPADLKRVKALTMGCPLIMGRRTWDSIGRALPGRASVVMTRDSGWAAEGALRAADMDHALALSRDWIAATDGARDEIILFGGGEIYAAGLPLCARVEATVIEISPDGGPNAATFPPLEAAQWDREILEEVPAEGDVPAYRYERFTRIAPVTV
;
A
#
# COMPACT_ATOMS: atom_id res chain seq x y z
N MET A 1 -7.30 3.89 -8.97
CA MET A 1 -6.25 3.29 -8.10
C MET A 1 -6.61 3.47 -6.64
N VAL A 2 -6.24 2.51 -5.78
CA VAL A 2 -6.50 2.52 -4.33
C VAL A 2 -5.18 2.31 -3.60
N ALA A 3 -4.86 3.16 -2.62
CA ALA A 3 -3.76 2.90 -1.71
C ALA A 3 -4.23 2.00 -0.56
N VAL A 4 -3.44 0.99 -0.21
CA VAL A 4 -3.66 0.13 0.96
C VAL A 4 -2.44 0.26 1.86
N VAL A 5 -2.64 0.68 3.09
CA VAL A 5 -1.54 1.00 4.02
C VAL A 5 -1.89 0.65 5.46
N ALA A 6 -0.92 0.12 6.20
CA ALA A 6 -0.92 0.13 7.66
C ALA A 6 0.08 1.18 8.13
N MET A 7 -0.29 2.04 9.05
CA MET A 7 0.55 3.13 9.55
C MET A 7 0.27 3.43 11.03
N ALA A 8 1.28 3.91 11.72
CA ALA A 8 1.14 4.46 13.06
C ALA A 8 0.43 5.82 13.02
N ARG A 9 -0.01 6.35 14.18
CA ARG A 9 -0.65 7.67 14.30
C ARG A 9 0.19 8.82 13.72
N ASN A 10 1.50 8.74 13.85
CA ASN A 10 2.45 9.70 13.27
C ASN A 10 2.83 9.39 11.81
N ARG A 11 2.06 8.53 11.15
CA ARG A 11 2.20 8.10 9.76
C ARG A 11 3.47 7.29 9.44
N VAL A 12 4.21 6.87 10.44
CA VAL A 12 5.31 5.90 10.24
C VAL A 12 4.73 4.58 9.74
N ILE A 13 5.32 4.02 8.67
CA ILE A 13 4.92 2.76 8.04
C ILE A 13 5.98 1.67 8.19
N GLY A 14 7.18 2.01 8.63
CA GLY A 14 8.28 1.09 8.85
C GLY A 14 9.56 1.82 9.25
N ASP A 15 10.53 1.08 9.73
CA ASP A 15 11.84 1.59 10.21
C ASP A 15 12.97 1.48 9.16
N GLY A 16 12.62 1.08 7.94
CA GLY A 16 13.56 0.82 6.86
C GLY A 16 13.98 -0.65 6.72
N SER A 17 13.71 -1.48 7.74
CA SER A 17 13.93 -2.95 7.71
C SER A 17 12.61 -3.72 7.51
N GLY A 18 11.49 -3.13 7.90
CA GLY A 18 10.16 -3.74 7.78
C GLY A 18 9.08 -2.99 8.55
N LEU A 19 7.98 -3.68 8.84
CA LEU A 19 6.92 -3.18 9.68
C LEU A 19 7.34 -3.25 11.17
N ILE A 20 7.04 -2.20 11.93
CA ILE A 20 7.37 -2.09 13.36
C ILE A 20 6.41 -2.90 14.24
N TRP A 21 5.29 -3.36 13.68
CA TRP A 21 4.23 -4.10 14.38
C TRP A 21 3.92 -5.42 13.71
N HIS A 22 3.34 -6.32 14.48
CA HIS A 22 2.76 -7.56 13.97
C HIS A 22 1.26 -7.56 14.24
N LEU A 23 0.44 -7.50 13.19
CA LEU A 23 -1.02 -7.42 13.28
C LEU A 23 -1.67 -8.43 12.31
N PRO A 24 -1.91 -9.69 12.78
CA PRO A 24 -2.48 -10.75 11.93
C PRO A 24 -3.83 -10.40 11.32
N ALA A 25 -4.67 -9.64 12.05
CA ALA A 25 -5.97 -9.19 11.54
C ALA A 25 -5.82 -8.27 10.33
N ASP A 26 -4.81 -7.40 10.34
CA ASP A 26 -4.49 -6.53 9.21
C ASP A 26 -4.03 -7.33 7.99
N LEU A 27 -3.18 -8.34 8.17
CA LEU A 27 -2.75 -9.22 7.07
C LEU A 27 -3.94 -9.90 6.38
N LYS A 28 -4.94 -10.33 7.15
CA LYS A 28 -6.19 -10.91 6.61
C LYS A 28 -6.99 -9.87 5.83
N ARG A 29 -7.13 -8.65 6.36
CA ARG A 29 -7.81 -7.53 5.70
C ARG A 29 -7.09 -7.14 4.41
N VAL A 30 -5.77 -6.95 4.45
CA VAL A 30 -4.95 -6.62 3.28
C VAL A 30 -5.10 -7.69 2.19
N LYS A 31 -5.09 -8.98 2.55
CA LYS A 31 -5.34 -10.06 1.59
C LYS A 31 -6.70 -9.91 0.93
N ALA A 32 -7.76 -9.64 1.69
CA ALA A 32 -9.12 -9.49 1.15
C ALA A 32 -9.23 -8.25 0.23
N LEU A 33 -8.62 -7.12 0.61
CA LEU A 33 -8.62 -5.89 -0.18
C LEU A 33 -7.86 -6.02 -1.50
N THR A 34 -6.80 -6.83 -1.54
CA THR A 34 -5.85 -6.88 -2.66
C THR A 34 -6.00 -8.09 -3.58
N MET A 35 -6.81 -9.08 -3.18
CA MET A 35 -7.00 -10.29 -3.99
C MET A 35 -7.58 -9.97 -5.36
N GLY A 36 -6.98 -10.54 -6.41
CA GLY A 36 -7.38 -10.29 -7.80
C GLY A 36 -6.90 -8.96 -8.36
N CYS A 37 -5.98 -8.26 -7.69
CA CYS A 37 -5.48 -6.95 -8.11
C CYS A 37 -3.97 -6.98 -8.39
N PRO A 38 -3.44 -6.16 -9.31
CA PRO A 38 -2.03 -5.84 -9.38
C PRO A 38 -1.63 -4.88 -8.25
N LEU A 39 -0.46 -5.13 -7.65
CA LEU A 39 0.12 -4.36 -6.55
C LEU A 39 1.34 -3.59 -7.05
N ILE A 40 1.29 -2.27 -7.05
CA ILE A 40 2.44 -1.41 -7.35
C ILE A 40 3.21 -1.16 -6.06
N MET A 41 4.48 -1.56 -6.02
CA MET A 41 5.33 -1.43 -4.86
C MET A 41 6.77 -1.08 -5.24
N GLY A 42 7.52 -0.51 -4.31
CA GLY A 42 8.96 -0.34 -4.46
C GLY A 42 9.73 -1.62 -4.17
N ARG A 43 10.98 -1.69 -4.66
CA ARG A 43 11.85 -2.85 -4.47
C ARG A 43 12.03 -3.23 -3.00
N ARG A 44 12.24 -2.26 -2.09
CA ARG A 44 12.39 -2.56 -0.65
C ARG A 44 11.17 -3.25 -0.06
N THR A 45 9.97 -2.86 -0.49
CA THR A 45 8.73 -3.53 -0.08
C THR A 45 8.67 -4.96 -0.62
N TRP A 46 9.04 -5.16 -1.89
CA TRP A 46 9.16 -6.51 -2.48
C TRP A 46 10.15 -7.37 -1.71
N ASP A 47 11.35 -6.87 -1.44
CA ASP A 47 12.39 -7.59 -0.70
C ASP A 47 11.92 -7.96 0.72
N SER A 48 11.16 -7.09 1.39
CA SER A 48 10.56 -7.35 2.71
C SER A 48 9.46 -8.43 2.67
N ILE A 49 8.66 -8.50 1.61
CA ILE A 49 7.65 -9.54 1.41
C ILE A 49 8.32 -10.88 1.05
N GLY A 50 9.43 -10.83 0.29
CA GLY A 50 10.29 -11.96 -0.04
C GLY A 50 9.74 -12.94 -1.06
N ARG A 51 8.52 -12.72 -1.60
CA ARG A 51 7.88 -13.59 -2.59
C ARG A 51 6.70 -12.94 -3.29
N ALA A 52 6.34 -13.46 -4.45
CA ALA A 52 5.07 -13.12 -5.09
C ALA A 52 3.86 -13.52 -4.23
N LEU A 53 2.87 -12.67 -4.17
CA LEU A 53 1.63 -12.92 -3.43
C LEU A 53 0.62 -13.63 -4.33
N PRO A 54 0.14 -14.84 -3.99
CA PRO A 54 -0.78 -15.60 -4.83
C PRO A 54 -2.05 -14.84 -5.18
N GLY A 55 -2.52 -14.97 -6.44
CA GLY A 55 -3.74 -14.34 -6.94
C GLY A 55 -3.64 -12.82 -7.14
N ARG A 56 -2.41 -12.28 -7.22
CA ARG A 56 -2.10 -10.86 -7.40
C ARG A 56 -0.87 -10.72 -8.29
N ALA A 57 -0.76 -9.66 -9.10
CA ALA A 57 0.50 -9.33 -9.73
C ALA A 57 1.35 -8.48 -8.79
N SER A 58 2.66 -8.67 -8.83
CA SER A 58 3.62 -7.81 -8.13
C SER A 58 4.33 -6.95 -9.16
N VAL A 59 3.95 -5.67 -9.24
CA VAL A 59 4.58 -4.68 -10.12
C VAL A 59 5.58 -3.87 -9.30
N VAL A 60 6.86 -4.14 -9.51
CA VAL A 60 7.95 -3.60 -8.68
C VAL A 60 8.66 -2.47 -9.37
N MET A 61 8.56 -1.29 -8.78
CA MET A 61 9.25 -0.08 -9.27
C MET A 61 10.70 -0.06 -8.78
N THR A 62 11.64 -0.01 -9.73
CA THR A 62 13.08 0.10 -9.43
C THR A 62 13.83 0.80 -10.56
N ARG A 63 14.81 1.63 -10.18
CA ARG A 63 15.74 2.30 -11.09
C ARG A 63 16.81 1.35 -11.66
N ASP A 64 17.00 0.20 -11.02
CA ASP A 64 17.93 -0.83 -11.48
C ASP A 64 17.34 -1.54 -12.70
N SER A 65 17.89 -1.24 -13.89
CA SER A 65 17.42 -1.81 -15.16
C SER A 65 17.72 -3.30 -15.30
N GLY A 66 18.72 -3.80 -14.59
CA GLY A 66 19.09 -5.22 -14.58
C GLY A 66 18.33 -6.06 -13.55
N TRP A 67 17.52 -5.43 -12.70
CA TRP A 67 16.77 -6.14 -11.66
C TRP A 67 15.65 -7.01 -12.27
N ALA A 68 15.63 -8.26 -11.85
CA ALA A 68 14.54 -9.20 -12.13
C ALA A 68 14.33 -10.11 -10.91
N ALA A 69 13.09 -10.52 -10.69
CA ALA A 69 12.76 -11.51 -9.67
C ALA A 69 11.60 -12.38 -10.17
N GLU A 70 11.61 -13.64 -9.77
CA GLU A 70 10.55 -14.58 -10.12
C GLU A 70 9.20 -14.10 -9.57
N GLY A 71 8.18 -14.05 -10.44
CA GLY A 71 6.84 -13.60 -10.08
C GLY A 71 6.67 -12.08 -9.92
N ALA A 72 7.67 -11.28 -10.30
CA ALA A 72 7.60 -9.83 -10.32
C ALA A 72 7.66 -9.27 -11.74
N LEU A 73 6.88 -8.22 -11.99
CA LEU A 73 6.95 -7.39 -13.18
C LEU A 73 7.73 -6.12 -12.82
N ARG A 74 8.86 -5.89 -13.49
CA ARG A 74 9.67 -4.69 -13.25
C ARG A 74 9.09 -3.49 -13.96
N ALA A 75 8.90 -2.38 -13.25
CA ALA A 75 8.54 -1.07 -13.80
C ALA A 75 9.65 -0.05 -13.56
N ALA A 76 9.91 0.80 -14.54
CA ALA A 76 10.92 1.87 -14.45
C ALA A 76 10.39 3.10 -13.70
N ASP A 77 9.10 3.39 -13.86
CA ASP A 77 8.39 4.54 -13.33
C ASP A 77 6.90 4.22 -13.10
N MET A 78 6.14 5.20 -12.65
CA MET A 78 4.70 5.03 -12.34
C MET A 78 3.87 4.77 -13.61
N ASP A 79 4.15 5.44 -14.71
CA ASP A 79 3.39 5.26 -15.97
C ASP A 79 3.57 3.84 -16.50
N HIS A 80 4.82 3.33 -16.46
CA HIS A 80 5.12 1.96 -16.81
C HIS A 80 4.44 0.96 -15.85
N ALA A 81 4.44 1.26 -14.54
CA ALA A 81 3.76 0.42 -13.56
C ALA A 81 2.24 0.35 -13.79
N LEU A 82 1.61 1.47 -14.13
CA LEU A 82 0.19 1.51 -14.48
C LEU A 82 -0.12 0.75 -15.77
N ALA A 83 0.74 0.87 -16.80
CA ALA A 83 0.58 0.12 -18.06
C ALA A 83 0.63 -1.38 -17.80
N LEU A 84 1.68 -1.88 -17.12
CA LEU A 84 1.81 -3.30 -16.75
C LEU A 84 0.63 -3.81 -15.91
N SER A 85 0.11 -2.96 -15.02
CA SER A 85 -1.05 -3.30 -14.19
C SER A 85 -2.32 -3.47 -15.02
N ARG A 86 -2.57 -2.57 -15.98
CA ARG A 86 -3.73 -2.65 -16.89
C ARG A 86 -3.63 -3.86 -17.81
N ASP A 87 -2.44 -4.14 -18.35
CA ASP A 87 -2.20 -5.31 -19.21
C ASP A 87 -2.46 -6.61 -18.44
N TRP A 88 -2.01 -6.68 -17.18
CA TRP A 88 -2.28 -7.84 -16.33
C TRP A 88 -3.78 -8.03 -16.04
N ILE A 89 -4.51 -6.94 -15.73
CA ILE A 89 -5.97 -6.99 -15.52
C ILE A 89 -6.66 -7.51 -16.79
N ALA A 90 -6.31 -6.98 -17.94
CA ALA A 90 -6.90 -7.39 -19.23
C ALA A 90 -6.63 -8.85 -19.62
N ALA A 91 -5.48 -9.39 -19.17
CA ALA A 91 -5.04 -10.76 -19.47
C ALA A 91 -5.47 -11.80 -18.43
N THR A 92 -6.06 -11.40 -17.30
CA THR A 92 -6.34 -12.28 -16.16
C THR A 92 -7.84 -12.44 -15.93
N ASP A 93 -8.36 -13.64 -16.13
CA ASP A 93 -9.76 -13.96 -15.86
C ASP A 93 -10.08 -13.77 -14.38
N GLY A 94 -11.16 -13.05 -14.09
CA GLY A 94 -11.60 -12.75 -12.73
C GLY A 94 -10.75 -11.71 -12.00
N ALA A 95 -9.81 -11.03 -12.69
CA ALA A 95 -9.13 -9.88 -12.13
C ALA A 95 -10.14 -8.76 -11.80
N ARG A 96 -9.87 -8.05 -10.71
CA ARG A 96 -10.64 -6.86 -10.35
C ARG A 96 -10.11 -5.68 -11.16
N ASP A 97 -11.01 -4.81 -11.61
CA ASP A 97 -10.66 -3.54 -12.26
C ASP A 97 -10.21 -2.50 -11.23
N GLU A 98 -9.18 -2.86 -10.47
CA GLU A 98 -8.58 -2.04 -9.42
C GLU A 98 -7.08 -2.25 -9.38
N ILE A 99 -6.31 -1.16 -9.32
CA ILE A 99 -4.85 -1.17 -9.13
C ILE A 99 -4.56 -0.74 -7.70
N ILE A 100 -3.74 -1.51 -6.99
CA ILE A 100 -3.38 -1.23 -5.60
C ILE A 100 -2.01 -0.57 -5.52
N LEU A 101 -1.95 0.60 -4.88
CA LEU A 101 -0.70 1.23 -4.45
C LEU A 101 -0.30 0.63 -3.11
N PHE A 102 0.83 -0.09 -3.07
CA PHE A 102 1.18 -0.97 -1.95
C PHE A 102 2.44 -0.53 -1.15
N GLY A 103 3.07 0.55 -1.57
CA GLY A 103 4.16 1.18 -0.80
C GLY A 103 5.56 0.88 -1.32
N GLY A 104 6.67 1.24 -0.65
CA GLY A 104 6.77 2.05 0.57
C GLY A 104 6.59 3.55 0.35
N GLY A 105 7.18 4.34 1.27
CA GLY A 105 6.93 5.77 1.38
C GLY A 105 7.09 6.54 0.07
N GLU A 106 8.18 6.34 -0.67
CA GLU A 106 8.42 6.99 -1.97
C GLU A 106 7.33 6.62 -3.00
N ILE A 107 6.88 5.36 -3.01
CA ILE A 107 5.84 4.89 -3.93
C ILE A 107 4.48 5.46 -3.54
N TYR A 108 4.17 5.53 -2.24
CA TYR A 108 2.97 6.23 -1.78
C TYR A 108 3.00 7.70 -2.16
N ALA A 109 4.11 8.40 -1.96
CA ALA A 109 4.23 9.81 -2.32
C ALA A 109 4.03 10.05 -3.83
N ALA A 110 4.61 9.20 -4.68
CA ALA A 110 4.47 9.30 -6.13
C ALA A 110 3.07 8.95 -6.64
N GLY A 111 2.42 7.92 -6.07
CA GLY A 111 1.16 7.38 -6.57
C GLY A 111 -0.10 7.92 -5.89
N LEU A 112 0.00 8.52 -4.68
CA LEU A 112 -1.16 9.03 -3.95
C LEU A 112 -1.98 10.07 -4.74
N PRO A 113 -1.37 10.98 -5.54
CA PRO A 113 -2.14 11.89 -6.40
C PRO A 113 -3.09 11.18 -7.38
N LEU A 114 -2.76 9.94 -7.77
CA LEU A 114 -3.54 9.13 -8.72
C LEU A 114 -4.56 8.21 -8.02
N CYS A 115 -4.61 8.21 -6.68
CA CYS A 115 -5.54 7.39 -5.91
C CYS A 115 -6.88 8.10 -5.72
N ALA A 116 -7.97 7.36 -5.98
CA ALA A 116 -9.33 7.80 -5.65
C ALA A 116 -9.71 7.45 -4.19
N ARG A 117 -9.03 6.46 -3.60
CA ARG A 117 -9.33 5.95 -2.25
C ARG A 117 -8.07 5.48 -1.54
N VAL A 118 -8.05 5.61 -0.21
CA VAL A 118 -7.06 5.01 0.68
C VAL A 118 -7.79 4.13 1.69
N GLU A 119 -7.38 2.87 1.79
CA GLU A 119 -7.80 1.93 2.84
C GLU A 119 -6.66 1.85 3.85
N ALA A 120 -6.85 2.45 5.00
CA ALA A 120 -5.83 2.56 6.03
C ALA A 120 -6.14 1.70 7.25
N THR A 121 -5.10 1.09 7.82
CA THR A 121 -5.10 0.57 9.18
C THR A 121 -4.24 1.50 10.01
N VAL A 122 -4.85 2.24 10.92
CA VAL A 122 -4.16 3.20 11.79
C VAL A 122 -3.96 2.57 13.16
N ILE A 123 -2.70 2.32 13.50
CA ILE A 123 -2.31 1.72 14.79
C ILE A 123 -2.05 2.84 15.81
N GLU A 124 -2.61 2.70 17.02
CA GLU A 124 -2.55 3.70 18.09
C GLU A 124 -1.21 3.75 18.81
N ILE A 125 -0.13 3.79 18.04
CA ILE A 125 1.25 3.99 18.49
C ILE A 125 1.89 5.18 17.78
N SER A 126 2.99 5.68 18.30
CA SER A 126 3.76 6.77 17.69
C SER A 126 5.26 6.46 17.80
N PRO A 127 5.76 5.46 17.06
CA PRO A 127 7.17 5.11 17.08
C PRO A 127 8.01 6.22 16.46
N ASP A 128 9.23 6.40 16.95
CA ASP A 128 10.22 7.28 16.32
C ASP A 128 10.61 6.78 14.91
N GLY A 129 10.65 5.46 14.73
CA GLY A 129 11.01 4.82 13.46
C GLY A 129 12.49 4.96 13.09
N GLY A 130 13.25 5.81 13.78
CA GLY A 130 14.67 6.04 13.55
C GLY A 130 14.98 6.82 12.26
N PRO A 131 16.26 6.93 11.91
CA PRO A 131 16.73 7.76 10.79
C PRO A 131 16.30 7.26 9.41
N ASN A 132 15.86 6.00 9.30
CA ASN A 132 15.40 5.39 8.06
C ASN A 132 13.88 5.21 8.02
N ALA A 133 13.15 5.85 8.93
CA ALA A 133 11.69 5.73 9.00
C ALA A 133 11.04 6.10 7.67
N ALA A 134 10.23 5.19 7.16
CA ALA A 134 9.35 5.47 6.04
C ALA A 134 8.01 6.00 6.58
N THR A 135 7.45 7.02 5.94
CA THR A 135 6.18 7.61 6.32
C THR A 135 5.20 7.62 5.15
N PHE A 136 3.91 7.52 5.48
CA PHE A 136 2.84 7.76 4.52
C PHE A 136 2.63 9.27 4.36
N PRO A 137 2.34 9.79 3.15
CA PRO A 137 2.04 11.21 2.95
C PRO A 137 0.83 11.68 3.77
N PRO A 138 0.75 12.97 4.13
CA PRO A 138 -0.43 13.50 4.81
C PRO A 138 -1.69 13.41 3.92
N LEU A 139 -2.82 13.13 4.56
CA LEU A 139 -4.14 13.14 3.92
C LEU A 139 -4.88 14.40 4.41
N GLU A 140 -4.83 15.44 3.61
CA GLU A 140 -5.42 16.74 3.96
C GLU A 140 -6.96 16.68 3.88
N ALA A 141 -7.65 17.15 4.92
CA ALA A 141 -9.11 17.15 4.99
C ALA A 141 -9.79 17.94 3.84
N ALA A 142 -9.08 18.88 3.23
CA ALA A 142 -9.56 19.59 2.04
C ALA A 142 -9.59 18.72 0.78
N GLN A 143 -8.90 17.59 0.77
CA GLN A 143 -8.76 16.69 -0.40
C GLN A 143 -9.40 15.32 -0.16
N TRP A 144 -9.59 14.93 1.10
CA TRP A 144 -10.02 13.61 1.47
C TRP A 144 -11.16 13.64 2.48
N ASP A 145 -12.23 12.95 2.15
CA ASP A 145 -13.30 12.64 3.11
C ASP A 145 -12.90 11.37 3.88
N ARG A 146 -12.99 11.41 5.21
CA ARG A 146 -12.56 10.36 6.11
C ARG A 146 -13.73 9.65 6.75
N GLU A 147 -13.76 8.35 6.66
CA GLU A 147 -14.69 7.45 7.31
C GLU A 147 -13.94 6.47 8.24
N ILE A 148 -14.37 6.35 9.49
CA ILE A 148 -13.91 5.29 10.39
C ILE A 148 -14.84 4.09 10.18
N LEU A 149 -14.26 2.97 9.70
CA LEU A 149 -15.02 1.76 9.41
C LEU A 149 -15.19 0.86 10.64
N GLU A 150 -14.14 0.79 11.47
CA GLU A 150 -14.09 -0.05 12.66
C GLU A 150 -13.00 0.45 13.61
N GLU A 151 -13.27 0.38 14.92
CA GLU A 151 -12.29 0.61 15.97
C GLU A 151 -12.10 -0.67 16.77
N VAL A 152 -10.85 -1.10 16.92
CA VAL A 152 -10.49 -2.32 17.64
C VAL A 152 -9.66 -1.93 18.86
N PRO A 153 -10.13 -2.24 20.08
CA PRO A 153 -9.40 -1.94 21.30
C PRO A 153 -8.12 -2.76 21.41
N ALA A 154 -7.18 -2.29 22.24
CA ALA A 154 -5.96 -3.04 22.54
C ALA A 154 -6.32 -4.36 23.24
N GLU A 155 -5.59 -5.45 22.88
CA GLU A 155 -5.75 -6.76 23.49
C GLU A 155 -4.37 -7.41 23.69
N GLY A 156 -3.99 -7.67 24.94
CA GLY A 156 -2.67 -8.19 25.27
C GLY A 156 -1.56 -7.26 24.78
N ASP A 157 -0.64 -7.79 23.98
CA ASP A 157 0.46 -7.02 23.37
C ASP A 157 0.07 -6.34 22.04
N VAL A 158 -1.16 -6.53 21.58
CA VAL A 158 -1.66 -5.90 20.35
C VAL A 158 -2.20 -4.51 20.69
N PRO A 159 -1.62 -3.43 20.13
CA PRO A 159 -2.12 -2.08 20.36
C PRO A 159 -3.52 -1.90 19.74
N ALA A 160 -4.28 -0.95 20.25
CA ALA A 160 -5.51 -0.55 19.61
C ALA A 160 -5.23 -0.05 18.18
N TYR A 161 -6.17 -0.30 17.29
CA TYR A 161 -6.09 0.17 15.91
C TYR A 161 -7.49 0.42 15.36
N ARG A 162 -7.56 1.13 14.24
CA ARG A 162 -8.83 1.35 13.54
C ARG A 162 -8.63 1.18 12.04
N TYR A 163 -9.69 0.77 11.37
CA TYR A 163 -9.78 0.78 9.92
C TYR A 163 -10.43 2.06 9.47
N GLU A 164 -9.75 2.76 8.58
CA GLU A 164 -10.21 4.02 8.02
C GLU A 164 -10.25 3.93 6.50
N ARG A 165 -11.23 4.61 5.92
CA ARG A 165 -11.30 4.86 4.48
C ARG A 165 -11.21 6.35 4.25
N PHE A 166 -10.38 6.72 3.29
CA PHE A 166 -10.34 8.09 2.78
C PHE A 166 -10.77 8.06 1.33
N THR A 167 -11.78 8.84 0.98
CA THR A 167 -12.26 9.00 -0.39
C THR A 167 -11.88 10.38 -0.88
N ARG A 168 -11.33 10.46 -2.10
CA ARG A 168 -10.94 11.75 -2.67
C ARG A 168 -12.18 12.59 -2.97
N ILE A 169 -12.19 13.84 -2.50
CA ILE A 169 -13.33 14.76 -2.66
C ILE A 169 -13.48 15.22 -4.11
N ALA A 170 -12.36 15.49 -4.80
CA ALA A 170 -12.37 15.86 -6.22
C ALA A 170 -11.92 14.67 -7.09
N PRO A 171 -12.48 14.49 -8.30
CA PRO A 171 -12.05 13.43 -9.21
C PRO A 171 -10.57 13.56 -9.54
N VAL A 172 -9.89 12.42 -9.68
CA VAL A 172 -8.51 12.36 -10.15
C VAL A 172 -8.52 12.77 -11.64
N THR A 173 -7.86 13.86 -11.96
CA THR A 173 -7.62 14.23 -13.35
C THR A 173 -6.42 13.41 -13.84
N VAL A 174 -6.67 12.46 -14.73
CA VAL A 174 -5.64 11.63 -15.40
C VAL A 174 -5.30 12.26 -16.74
#